data_c13eacd341486bb72c3d9cea95d3a699
#
_entry.id   c13eacd341486bb72c3d9cea95d3a699
#
_cell.length_a   1.000
_cell.length_b   1.000
_cell.length_c   1.000
_cell.angle_alpha   90.00
_cell.angle_beta   90.00
_cell.angle_gamma   90.00
#
_symmetry.space_group_name_H-M   'P 1'
#
loop_
_entity.id
_entity.type
_entity.pdbx_description
1 polymer ?
#
loop_
_entity_poly.entity_id
_entity_poly.type
_entity_poly.pdbx_seq_one_letter_code
_entity_poly.pdbx_strand_id
1 'polypeptide(L)'
;PPTPPRPPPPPPLPTFRRQRQMCIRDRVIDCGIVADDPQATAQALQSAAARADCVITSGGVSVGEEDHVRNQVERLGQLDLWRLAIKPGKPLAFGRIGDTPFLGLPGNPTSVFVTFCLIARPFLCALQGVEEAEAPRLHAQAAFSVDKPGIRREYLRVTLSNTATGLQAERFRNQSSGVLSSVSHSNALAVIPPGQTVAMGDPVEVLLLDGLAAP
;
A
#
# COMPACT_ATOMS: atom_id res chain seq x y z
N PRO A 1 18.68 38.85 -5.64
CA PRO A 1 17.95 38.80 -4.39
C PRO A 1 18.27 37.48 -3.69
N PRO A 2 18.55 37.46 -2.36
CA PRO A 2 18.87 36.23 -1.66
C PRO A 2 17.64 35.31 -1.59
N THR A 3 17.87 34.02 -1.76
CA THR A 3 16.86 32.97 -1.66
C THR A 3 16.26 32.96 -0.24
N PRO A 4 14.95 32.90 -0.04
CA PRO A 4 14.36 32.87 1.29
C PRO A 4 14.80 31.61 2.05
N PRO A 5 14.97 31.67 3.38
CA PRO A 5 15.39 30.52 4.17
C PRO A 5 14.36 29.41 4.13
N ARG A 6 14.84 28.15 4.04
CA ARG A 6 13.98 26.96 4.10
C ARG A 6 13.15 26.95 5.37
N PRO A 7 11.86 26.64 5.31
CA PRO A 7 11.05 26.44 6.50
C PRO A 7 11.61 25.29 7.36
N PRO A 8 11.48 25.38 8.71
CA PRO A 8 11.95 24.34 9.60
C PRO A 8 11.26 22.99 9.31
N PRO A 9 11.95 21.85 9.51
CA PRO A 9 11.35 20.54 9.30
C PRO A 9 10.17 20.34 10.26
N PRO A 10 9.07 19.73 9.78
CA PRO A 10 7.92 19.46 10.63
C PRO A 10 8.28 18.47 11.77
N PRO A 11 7.52 18.46 12.89
CA PRO A 11 7.77 17.61 14.04
C PRO A 11 7.75 16.11 13.66
N PRO A 12 8.45 15.25 14.45
CA PRO A 12 8.57 13.84 14.15
C PRO A 12 7.19 13.15 14.11
N LEU A 13 6.84 12.62 12.96
CA LEU A 13 5.59 11.96 12.69
C LEU A 13 5.73 10.44 12.82
N PRO A 14 4.61 9.68 13.04
CA PRO A 14 4.63 8.22 13.08
C PRO A 14 5.40 7.62 11.90
N THR A 15 6.06 6.50 12.10
CA THR A 15 7.02 5.86 11.19
C THR A 15 6.51 5.73 9.75
N PHE A 16 5.21 5.45 9.56
CA PHE A 16 4.57 5.37 8.25
C PHE A 16 4.57 6.67 7.44
N ARG A 17 4.51 7.81 8.12
CA ARG A 17 4.52 9.11 7.47
C ARG A 17 5.90 9.48 6.95
N ARG A 18 6.97 9.18 7.73
CA ARG A 18 8.35 9.37 7.29
C ARG A 18 8.69 8.52 6.07
N GLN A 19 8.24 7.26 6.05
CA GLN A 19 8.45 6.38 4.90
C GLN A 19 7.79 6.92 3.63
N ARG A 20 6.54 7.39 3.70
CA ARG A 20 5.86 7.99 2.53
C ARG A 20 6.60 9.21 1.99
N GLN A 21 7.03 10.13 2.85
CA GLN A 21 7.74 11.34 2.44
C GLN A 21 9.13 11.05 1.86
N MET A 22 9.82 10.03 2.36
CA MET A 22 11.13 9.64 1.84
C MET A 22 11.03 8.93 0.47
N CYS A 23 9.98 8.13 0.27
CA CYS A 23 9.89 7.26 -0.89
C CYS A 23 9.50 7.97 -2.18
N ILE A 24 8.68 9.04 -2.11
CA ILE A 24 8.12 9.69 -3.30
C ILE A 24 8.27 11.20 -3.31
N ARG A 25 9.02 11.77 -2.36
CA ARG A 25 9.29 13.23 -2.23
C ARG A 25 8.03 14.09 -2.25
N ASP A 26 6.91 13.59 -1.78
CA ASP A 26 5.66 14.34 -1.68
C ASP A 26 5.55 15.16 -0.37
N ARG A 27 4.56 16.02 -0.31
CA ARG A 27 4.16 16.72 0.91
C ARG A 27 2.85 16.14 1.42
N VAL A 28 2.90 15.42 2.53
CA VAL A 28 1.71 14.86 3.17
C VAL A 28 0.98 15.93 3.99
N ILE A 29 -0.30 16.15 3.70
CA ILE A 29 -1.24 16.91 4.51
C ILE A 29 -2.02 15.91 5.36
N ASP A 30 -1.76 15.91 6.68
CA ASP A 30 -2.48 15.04 7.61
C ASP A 30 -3.81 15.67 8.04
N CYS A 31 -4.90 15.02 7.69
CA CYS A 31 -6.24 15.43 8.08
C CYS A 31 -6.68 14.82 9.43
N GLY A 32 -5.82 14.02 10.08
CA GLY A 32 -6.13 13.36 11.35
C GLY A 32 -7.08 12.18 11.19
N ILE A 33 -7.70 11.81 12.32
CA ILE A 33 -8.74 10.77 12.37
C ILE A 33 -10.10 11.46 12.24
N VAL A 34 -10.86 11.08 11.23
CA VAL A 34 -12.22 11.56 10.99
C VAL A 34 -13.20 10.75 11.82
N ALA A 35 -14.17 11.41 12.44
CA ALA A 35 -15.25 10.72 13.16
C ALA A 35 -16.04 9.82 12.19
N ASP A 36 -16.55 8.71 12.71
CA ASP A 36 -17.39 7.76 11.96
C ASP A 36 -18.81 8.30 11.79
N ASP A 37 -18.91 9.35 10.98
CA ASP A 37 -20.10 10.12 10.70
C ASP A 37 -20.11 10.56 9.22
N PRO A 38 -21.27 10.44 8.52
CA PRO A 38 -21.37 10.78 7.11
C PRO A 38 -21.02 12.23 6.77
N GLN A 39 -21.41 13.18 7.63
CA GLN A 39 -21.16 14.61 7.38
C GLN A 39 -19.70 14.97 7.64
N ALA A 40 -19.13 14.47 8.75
CA ALA A 40 -17.72 14.65 9.07
C ALA A 40 -16.84 14.05 7.97
N THR A 41 -17.17 12.85 7.48
CA THR A 41 -16.49 12.19 6.36
C THR A 41 -16.56 13.03 5.08
N ALA A 42 -17.76 13.53 4.71
CA ALA A 42 -17.92 14.37 3.52
C ALA A 42 -17.11 15.66 3.60
N GLN A 43 -17.16 16.36 4.74
CA GLN A 43 -16.39 17.59 4.93
C GLN A 43 -14.89 17.37 4.89
N ALA A 44 -14.39 16.30 5.51
CA ALA A 44 -12.99 15.94 5.49
C ALA A 44 -12.51 15.62 4.06
N LEU A 45 -13.27 14.85 3.28
CA LEU A 45 -12.97 14.51 1.90
C LEU A 45 -12.94 15.74 1.00
N GLN A 46 -13.94 16.62 1.11
CA GLN A 46 -13.99 17.87 0.33
C GLN A 46 -12.82 18.81 0.69
N SER A 47 -12.57 19.00 1.98
CA SER A 47 -11.46 19.84 2.43
C SER A 47 -10.10 19.29 2.01
N ALA A 48 -9.91 17.97 2.02
CA ALA A 48 -8.69 17.33 1.55
C ALA A 48 -8.52 17.51 0.04
N ALA A 49 -9.56 17.27 -0.75
CA ALA A 49 -9.55 17.39 -2.20
C ALA A 49 -9.26 18.84 -2.66
N ALA A 50 -9.75 19.84 -1.94
CA ALA A 50 -9.46 21.25 -2.25
C ALA A 50 -8.01 21.67 -1.97
N ARG A 51 -7.19 20.86 -1.29
CA ARG A 51 -5.85 21.23 -0.78
C ARG A 51 -4.72 20.31 -1.24
N ALA A 52 -5.05 19.23 -1.95
CA ALA A 52 -4.08 18.21 -2.32
C ALA A 52 -4.31 17.72 -3.75
N ASP A 53 -3.27 17.22 -4.38
CA ASP A 53 -3.29 16.64 -5.73
C ASP A 53 -3.81 15.19 -5.72
N CYS A 54 -3.91 14.57 -4.54
CA CYS A 54 -4.47 13.23 -4.33
C CYS A 54 -4.94 13.08 -2.88
N VAL A 55 -6.10 12.46 -2.69
CA VAL A 55 -6.63 12.11 -1.36
C VAL A 55 -6.43 10.62 -1.11
N ILE A 56 -5.86 10.28 0.05
CA ILE A 56 -5.68 8.88 0.46
C ILE A 56 -6.32 8.68 1.83
N THR A 57 -7.17 7.66 1.94
CA THR A 57 -7.72 7.21 3.22
C THR A 57 -7.17 5.83 3.61
N SER A 58 -7.16 5.53 4.91
CA SER A 58 -6.89 4.20 5.44
C SER A 58 -8.06 3.77 6.32
N GLY A 59 -8.73 2.68 5.93
CA GLY A 59 -10.02 2.27 6.50
C GLY A 59 -11.21 2.93 5.79
N GLY A 60 -12.42 2.57 6.20
CA GLY A 60 -13.66 3.06 5.61
C GLY A 60 -13.92 2.59 4.17
N VAL A 61 -13.26 1.53 3.72
CA VAL A 61 -13.40 0.96 2.37
C VAL A 61 -13.74 -0.54 2.42
N SER A 62 -14.44 -0.96 3.45
CA SER A 62 -14.90 -2.34 3.62
C SER A 62 -16.24 -2.58 2.89
N VAL A 63 -16.77 -3.77 3.00
CA VAL A 63 -18.04 -4.17 2.36
C VAL A 63 -19.26 -3.95 3.24
N GLY A 64 -19.12 -3.29 4.39
CA GLY A 64 -20.21 -2.98 5.32
C GLY A 64 -21.15 -1.92 4.77
N GLU A 65 -22.43 -2.00 5.11
CA GLU A 65 -23.45 -1.00 4.74
C GLU A 65 -23.17 0.37 5.40
N GLU A 66 -22.40 0.40 6.47
CA GLU A 66 -21.96 1.61 7.20
C GLU A 66 -20.63 2.19 6.70
N ASP A 67 -20.22 1.89 5.45
CA ASP A 67 -19.00 2.44 4.88
C ASP A 67 -19.22 3.86 4.36
N HIS A 68 -19.07 4.81 5.29
CA HIS A 68 -19.33 6.23 5.00
C HIS A 68 -18.36 6.78 3.94
N VAL A 69 -17.12 6.30 3.88
CA VAL A 69 -16.12 6.79 2.90
C VAL A 69 -16.59 6.48 1.49
N ARG A 70 -16.98 5.24 1.21
CA ARG A 70 -17.50 4.83 -0.08
C ARG A 70 -18.68 5.69 -0.53
N ASN A 71 -19.71 5.75 0.33
CA ASN A 71 -20.94 6.47 0.03
C ASN A 71 -20.69 7.97 -0.23
N GLN A 72 -19.74 8.57 0.51
CA GLN A 72 -19.41 9.97 0.31
C GLN A 72 -18.58 10.21 -0.95
N VAL A 73 -17.64 9.32 -1.30
CA VAL A 73 -16.89 9.42 -2.56
C VAL A 73 -17.82 9.30 -3.77
N GLU A 74 -18.75 8.35 -3.76
CA GLU A 74 -19.75 8.20 -4.83
C GLU A 74 -20.65 9.45 -4.96
N ARG A 75 -20.96 10.12 -3.85
CA ARG A 75 -21.76 11.36 -3.83
C ARG A 75 -20.98 12.60 -4.27
N LEU A 76 -19.70 12.68 -3.93
CA LEU A 76 -18.86 13.87 -4.15
C LEU A 76 -18.10 13.82 -5.48
N GLY A 77 -18.12 12.68 -6.16
CA GLY A 77 -17.39 12.45 -7.39
C GLY A 77 -17.73 11.11 -8.02
N GLN A 78 -16.71 10.29 -8.25
CA GLN A 78 -16.86 9.00 -8.93
C GLN A 78 -16.00 7.94 -8.25
N LEU A 79 -16.52 6.72 -8.17
CA LEU A 79 -15.78 5.54 -7.74
C LEU A 79 -15.64 4.56 -8.92
N ASP A 80 -14.39 4.31 -9.36
CA ASP A 80 -14.10 3.53 -10.57
C ASP A 80 -13.75 2.07 -10.26
N LEU A 81 -13.07 1.80 -9.13
CA LEU A 81 -12.62 0.48 -8.73
C LEU A 81 -12.86 0.27 -7.24
N TRP A 82 -13.36 -0.93 -6.86
CA TRP A 82 -13.67 -1.22 -5.47
C TRP A 82 -12.92 -2.40 -4.86
N ARG A 83 -12.44 -3.34 -5.65
CA ARG A 83 -11.83 -4.58 -5.14
C ARG A 83 -10.65 -5.04 -5.98
N LEU A 84 -9.64 -5.59 -5.30
CA LEU A 84 -8.49 -6.24 -5.93
C LEU A 84 -8.49 -7.74 -5.69
N ALA A 85 -8.00 -8.49 -6.66
CA ALA A 85 -7.77 -9.93 -6.54
C ALA A 85 -6.41 -10.24 -5.91
N ILE A 86 -6.04 -9.54 -4.83
CA ILE A 86 -4.80 -9.74 -4.08
C ILE A 86 -5.03 -10.14 -2.62
N LYS A 87 -4.00 -10.69 -1.98
CA LYS A 87 -3.98 -11.03 -0.55
C LYS A 87 -2.58 -10.76 0.02
N PRO A 88 -2.47 -9.95 1.10
CA PRO A 88 -3.52 -9.16 1.74
C PRO A 88 -3.93 -7.97 0.87
N GLY A 89 -5.09 -7.35 1.16
CA GLY A 89 -5.48 -6.09 0.52
C GLY A 89 -6.66 -6.17 -0.46
N LYS A 90 -7.64 -7.07 -0.22
CA LYS A 90 -8.83 -7.20 -1.07
C LYS A 90 -9.63 -5.89 -1.27
N PRO A 91 -10.00 -5.14 -0.21
CA PRO A 91 -10.66 -3.86 -0.40
C PRO A 91 -9.63 -2.80 -0.84
N LEU A 92 -9.94 -2.13 -1.91
CA LEU A 92 -9.28 -0.93 -2.39
C LEU A 92 -10.33 -0.11 -3.12
N ALA A 93 -10.45 1.16 -2.82
CA ALA A 93 -11.25 2.10 -3.58
C ALA A 93 -10.34 2.99 -4.42
N PHE A 94 -10.66 3.14 -5.69
CA PHE A 94 -10.05 4.10 -6.59
C PHE A 94 -11.14 4.94 -7.24
N GLY A 95 -10.94 6.25 -7.28
CA GLY A 95 -11.93 7.16 -7.83
C GLY A 95 -11.45 8.60 -7.82
N ARG A 96 -12.39 9.54 -7.74
CA ARG A 96 -12.10 10.97 -7.65
C ARG A 96 -13.15 11.70 -6.83
N ILE A 97 -12.74 12.83 -6.24
CA ILE A 97 -13.61 13.78 -5.53
C ILE A 97 -13.50 15.10 -6.31
N GLY A 98 -14.56 15.46 -7.04
CA GLY A 98 -14.41 16.44 -8.13
C GLY A 98 -13.38 15.97 -9.13
N ASP A 99 -12.33 16.76 -9.35
CA ASP A 99 -11.20 16.42 -10.24
C ASP A 99 -10.02 15.78 -9.50
N THR A 100 -10.04 15.74 -8.17
CA THR A 100 -8.92 15.22 -7.35
C THR A 100 -8.99 13.71 -7.24
N PRO A 101 -7.96 12.95 -7.64
CA PRO A 101 -7.87 11.51 -7.46
C PRO A 101 -8.03 11.08 -6.01
N PHE A 102 -8.71 9.96 -5.81
CA PHE A 102 -8.96 9.36 -4.51
C PHE A 102 -8.49 7.90 -4.46
N LEU A 103 -7.80 7.54 -3.40
CA LEU A 103 -7.36 6.18 -3.08
C LEU A 103 -7.81 5.81 -1.67
N GLY A 104 -8.72 4.86 -1.56
CA GLY A 104 -9.14 4.27 -0.29
C GLY A 104 -8.39 2.96 -0.03
N LEU A 105 -7.49 2.95 0.96
CA LEU A 105 -6.71 1.78 1.34
C LEU A 105 -7.43 0.97 2.43
N PRO A 106 -7.14 -0.35 2.55
CA PRO A 106 -7.69 -1.18 3.62
C PRO A 106 -7.44 -0.62 5.03
N GLY A 107 -8.19 -1.10 6.04
CA GLY A 107 -7.94 -0.75 7.44
C GLY A 107 -6.83 -1.59 8.10
N ASN A 108 -6.67 -2.86 7.70
CA ASN A 108 -5.65 -3.73 8.29
C ASN A 108 -4.22 -3.30 7.95
N PRO A 109 -3.31 -3.15 8.93
CA PRO A 109 -2.00 -2.51 8.74
C PRO A 109 -1.14 -3.13 7.63
N THR A 110 -1.01 -4.45 7.60
CA THR A 110 -0.24 -5.12 6.54
C THR A 110 -0.91 -4.99 5.17
N SER A 111 -2.26 -4.98 5.12
CA SER A 111 -2.99 -4.75 3.87
C SER A 111 -2.75 -3.32 3.35
N VAL A 112 -2.80 -2.31 4.24
CA VAL A 112 -2.45 -0.92 3.88
C VAL A 112 -1.06 -0.85 3.29
N PHE A 113 -0.08 -1.45 3.96
CA PHE A 113 1.31 -1.44 3.50
C PHE A 113 1.45 -2.07 2.12
N VAL A 114 0.95 -3.28 1.93
CA VAL A 114 1.05 -4.00 0.66
C VAL A 114 0.32 -3.27 -0.47
N THR A 115 -0.92 -2.81 -0.24
CA THR A 115 -1.66 -2.06 -1.27
C THR A 115 -1.04 -0.69 -1.55
N PHE A 116 -0.47 -0.03 -0.53
CA PHE A 116 0.28 1.20 -0.75
C PHE A 116 1.48 0.96 -1.66
N CYS A 117 2.32 -0.02 -1.35
CA CYS A 117 3.51 -0.32 -2.15
C CYS A 117 3.19 -0.71 -3.59
N LEU A 118 2.14 -1.52 -3.79
CA LEU A 118 1.83 -2.09 -5.09
C LEU A 118 0.95 -1.20 -5.98
N ILE A 119 0.14 -0.32 -5.39
CA ILE A 119 -0.87 0.48 -6.12
C ILE A 119 -0.70 1.97 -5.87
N ALA A 120 -0.75 2.41 -4.60
CA ALA A 120 -0.74 3.83 -4.30
C ALA A 120 0.59 4.50 -4.67
N ARG A 121 1.72 3.86 -4.35
CA ARG A 121 3.04 4.39 -4.68
C ARG A 121 3.27 4.53 -6.18
N PRO A 122 3.08 3.50 -7.03
CA PRO A 122 3.21 3.66 -8.48
C PRO A 122 2.29 4.75 -9.04
N PHE A 123 1.06 4.82 -8.56
CA PHE A 123 0.12 5.87 -8.95
C PHE A 123 0.64 7.28 -8.58
N LEU A 124 1.13 7.47 -7.35
CA LEU A 124 1.70 8.75 -6.91
C LEU A 124 2.98 9.11 -7.69
N CYS A 125 3.83 8.13 -8.00
CA CYS A 125 5.00 8.33 -8.85
C CYS A 125 4.58 8.78 -10.27
N ALA A 126 3.56 8.15 -10.84
CA ALA A 126 3.03 8.53 -12.14
C ALA A 126 2.45 9.96 -12.14
N LEU A 127 1.75 10.38 -11.07
CA LEU A 127 1.31 11.76 -10.89
C LEU A 127 2.47 12.76 -10.84
N GLN A 128 3.65 12.33 -10.42
CA GLN A 128 4.88 13.12 -10.39
C GLN A 128 5.68 13.05 -11.71
N GLY A 129 5.18 12.33 -12.72
CA GLY A 129 5.84 12.18 -14.01
C GLY A 129 6.95 11.12 -14.05
N VAL A 130 6.99 10.20 -13.07
CA VAL A 130 7.93 9.07 -13.09
C VAL A 130 7.39 8.00 -14.03
N GLU A 131 8.15 7.63 -15.07
CA GLU A 131 7.73 6.67 -16.10
C GLU A 131 7.81 5.21 -15.61
N GLU A 132 8.83 4.87 -14.81
CA GLU A 132 9.06 3.51 -14.29
C GLU A 132 8.99 3.50 -12.75
N ALA A 133 7.82 3.19 -12.21
CA ALA A 133 7.58 3.13 -10.76
C ALA A 133 7.49 1.68 -10.23
N GLU A 134 7.72 0.68 -11.07
CA GLU A 134 7.66 -0.73 -10.66
C GLU A 134 8.90 -1.13 -9.84
N ALA A 135 8.66 -1.94 -8.80
CA ALA A 135 9.76 -2.51 -8.02
C ALA A 135 10.52 -3.59 -8.82
N PRO A 136 11.84 -3.67 -8.68
CA PRO A 136 12.63 -4.74 -9.28
C PRO A 136 12.12 -6.12 -8.86
N ARG A 137 11.99 -7.02 -9.84
CA ARG A 137 11.56 -8.40 -9.64
C ARG A 137 12.79 -9.30 -9.64
N LEU A 138 12.93 -10.09 -8.60
CA LEU A 138 13.99 -11.09 -8.46
C LEU A 138 13.38 -12.48 -8.33
N HIS A 139 14.19 -13.52 -8.46
CA HIS A 139 13.80 -14.89 -8.17
C HIS A 139 14.65 -15.43 -7.01
N ALA A 140 13.99 -16.13 -6.08
CA ALA A 140 14.63 -16.78 -4.94
C ALA A 140 14.09 -18.20 -4.80
N GLN A 141 14.84 -19.08 -4.16
CA GLN A 141 14.37 -20.42 -3.79
C GLN A 141 13.48 -20.31 -2.55
N ALA A 142 12.28 -20.92 -2.60
CA ALA A 142 11.37 -20.93 -1.47
C ALA A 142 11.88 -21.83 -0.33
N ALA A 143 12.11 -21.28 0.85
CA ALA A 143 12.29 -22.04 2.09
C ALA A 143 10.95 -22.24 2.84
N PHE A 144 9.88 -22.44 2.07
CA PHE A 144 8.52 -22.67 2.57
C PHE A 144 7.70 -23.44 1.52
N SER A 145 6.55 -23.98 1.96
CA SER A 145 5.55 -24.53 1.04
C SER A 145 4.24 -23.75 1.10
N VAL A 146 3.48 -23.80 -0.01
CA VAL A 146 2.09 -23.37 -0.15
C VAL A 146 1.32 -24.53 -0.77
N ASP A 147 0.71 -25.35 0.08
CA ASP A 147 0.09 -26.62 -0.34
C ASP A 147 -1.30 -26.45 -0.93
N LYS A 148 -1.98 -25.33 -0.62
CA LYS A 148 -3.33 -25.04 -1.10
C LYS A 148 -3.31 -23.81 -1.99
N PRO A 149 -3.68 -23.95 -3.29
CA PRO A 149 -3.72 -22.82 -4.19
C PRO A 149 -4.84 -21.85 -3.78
N GLY A 150 -4.50 -20.56 -3.76
CA GLY A 150 -5.44 -19.48 -3.51
C GLY A 150 -6.12 -19.02 -4.81
N ILE A 151 -7.29 -18.40 -4.72
CA ILE A 151 -8.00 -17.80 -5.87
C ILE A 151 -7.51 -16.37 -6.17
N ARG A 152 -6.67 -15.82 -5.32
CA ARG A 152 -6.09 -14.48 -5.44
C ARG A 152 -4.57 -14.56 -5.48
N ARG A 153 -3.93 -13.57 -6.12
CA ARG A 153 -2.48 -13.40 -6.04
C ARG A 153 -2.09 -13.08 -4.60
N GLU A 154 -1.20 -13.87 -4.00
CA GLU A 154 -0.75 -13.68 -2.63
C GLU A 154 0.63 -13.01 -2.61
N TYR A 155 0.79 -12.06 -1.68
CA TYR A 155 2.05 -11.39 -1.38
C TYR A 155 2.48 -11.78 0.03
N LEU A 156 3.34 -12.79 0.12
CA LEU A 156 3.82 -13.32 1.39
C LEU A 156 5.02 -12.49 1.86
N ARG A 157 5.00 -12.08 3.13
CA ARG A 157 6.15 -11.41 3.75
C ARG A 157 7.23 -12.43 3.98
N VAL A 158 8.40 -12.17 3.40
CA VAL A 158 9.56 -13.08 3.44
C VAL A 158 10.83 -12.32 3.79
N THR A 159 11.78 -13.04 4.37
CA THR A 159 13.15 -12.58 4.54
C THR A 159 14.01 -13.24 3.47
N LEU A 160 14.68 -12.43 2.65
CA LEU A 160 15.65 -12.89 1.69
C LEU A 160 17.02 -12.94 2.32
N SER A 161 17.73 -14.02 2.08
CA SER A 161 19.15 -14.21 2.47
C SER A 161 19.94 -14.86 1.35
N ASN A 162 21.22 -14.49 1.25
CA ASN A 162 22.14 -15.17 0.36
C ASN A 162 22.64 -16.45 1.02
N THR A 163 22.54 -17.56 0.28
CA THR A 163 23.04 -18.87 0.69
C THR A 163 24.11 -19.34 -0.30
N ALA A 164 24.79 -20.45 0.01
CA ALA A 164 25.75 -21.06 -0.91
C ALA A 164 25.10 -21.49 -2.26
N THR A 165 23.79 -21.71 -2.27
CA THR A 165 23.03 -22.13 -3.46
C THR A 165 22.29 -20.98 -4.16
N GLY A 166 22.44 -19.74 -3.68
CA GLY A 166 21.78 -18.55 -4.23
C GLY A 166 20.86 -17.86 -3.25
N LEU A 167 19.98 -17.02 -3.78
CA LEU A 167 19.02 -16.26 -2.98
C LEU A 167 17.90 -17.17 -2.47
N GLN A 168 17.64 -17.15 -1.16
CA GLN A 168 16.60 -17.94 -0.51
C GLN A 168 15.58 -17.03 0.15
N ALA A 169 14.29 -17.39 0.05
CA ALA A 169 13.16 -16.69 0.65
C ALA A 169 12.58 -17.51 1.81
N GLU A 170 12.69 -17.00 3.03
CA GLU A 170 12.08 -17.59 4.22
C GLU A 170 10.78 -16.86 4.57
N ARG A 171 9.69 -17.61 4.72
CA ARG A 171 8.37 -17.04 5.00
C ARG A 171 8.24 -16.65 6.47
N PHE A 172 7.84 -15.41 6.75
CA PHE A 172 7.45 -15.03 8.10
C PHE A 172 6.30 -15.91 8.60
N ARG A 173 6.40 -16.44 9.79
CA ARG A 173 5.49 -17.47 10.31
C ARG A 173 4.00 -17.05 10.34
N ASN A 174 3.71 -15.79 10.63
CA ASN A 174 2.34 -15.28 10.72
C ASN A 174 2.02 -14.30 9.59
N GLN A 175 1.27 -14.78 8.61
CA GLN A 175 0.87 -14.02 7.41
C GLN A 175 -0.47 -13.29 7.56
N SER A 176 -1.02 -13.17 8.79
CA SER A 176 -2.25 -12.39 9.02
C SER A 176 -2.08 -10.93 8.63
N SER A 177 -3.13 -10.34 8.07
CA SER A 177 -3.15 -8.93 7.64
C SER A 177 -3.11 -7.91 8.78
N GLY A 178 -3.39 -8.34 10.02
CA GLY A 178 -3.29 -7.51 11.22
C GLY A 178 -1.88 -7.47 11.84
N VAL A 179 -0.96 -8.33 11.39
CA VAL A 179 0.37 -8.48 12.00
C VAL A 179 1.39 -7.56 11.30
N LEU A 180 1.47 -6.31 11.76
CA LEU A 180 2.41 -5.33 11.21
C LEU A 180 3.88 -5.74 11.40
N SER A 181 4.21 -6.45 12.48
CA SER A 181 5.57 -6.96 12.71
C SER A 181 6.06 -7.89 11.60
N SER A 182 5.15 -8.52 10.83
CA SER A 182 5.54 -9.29 9.66
C SER A 182 6.21 -8.44 8.58
N VAL A 183 5.89 -7.16 8.50
CA VAL A 183 6.50 -6.21 7.56
C VAL A 183 7.88 -5.78 8.05
N SER A 184 8.00 -5.44 9.34
CA SER A 184 9.28 -4.98 9.91
C SER A 184 10.36 -6.08 10.01
N HIS A 185 9.97 -7.35 10.00
CA HIS A 185 10.87 -8.50 10.01
C HIS A 185 11.09 -9.12 8.62
N SER A 186 10.57 -8.50 7.58
CA SER A 186 10.72 -8.97 6.20
C SER A 186 11.39 -7.90 5.36
N ASN A 187 12.17 -8.31 4.37
CA ASN A 187 12.81 -7.41 3.40
C ASN A 187 12.27 -7.59 1.98
N ALA A 188 11.31 -8.52 1.79
CA ALA A 188 10.70 -8.75 0.50
C ALA A 188 9.26 -9.30 0.60
N LEU A 189 8.55 -9.27 -0.52
CA LEU A 189 7.27 -9.93 -0.74
C LEU A 189 7.44 -11.04 -1.76
N ALA A 190 7.18 -12.30 -1.41
CA ALA A 190 7.09 -13.39 -2.37
C ALA A 190 5.72 -13.37 -3.05
N VAL A 191 5.70 -13.48 -4.37
CA VAL A 191 4.49 -13.41 -5.20
C VAL A 191 4.03 -14.81 -5.55
N ILE A 192 2.85 -15.20 -5.09
CA ILE A 192 2.24 -16.49 -5.42
C ILE A 192 1.05 -16.22 -6.35
N PRO A 193 1.12 -16.64 -7.62
CA PRO A 193 0.01 -16.47 -8.56
C PRO A 193 -1.24 -17.24 -8.14
N PRO A 194 -2.43 -16.81 -8.59
CA PRO A 194 -3.66 -17.57 -8.36
C PRO A 194 -3.57 -19.00 -8.92
N GLY A 195 -4.10 -19.95 -8.18
CA GLY A 195 -4.14 -21.35 -8.60
C GLY A 195 -2.81 -22.10 -8.49
N GLN A 196 -1.74 -21.49 -8.03
CA GLN A 196 -0.43 -22.13 -7.90
C GLN A 196 -0.15 -22.60 -6.47
N THR A 197 0.56 -23.72 -6.37
CA THR A 197 1.21 -24.23 -5.18
C THR A 197 2.71 -23.94 -5.25
N VAL A 198 3.40 -24.01 -4.13
CA VAL A 198 4.86 -23.86 -4.05
C VAL A 198 5.40 -24.96 -3.15
N ALA A 199 6.36 -25.73 -3.63
CA ALA A 199 7.10 -26.68 -2.83
C ALA A 199 8.40 -26.05 -2.30
N MET A 200 8.95 -26.64 -1.26
CA MET A 200 10.29 -26.28 -0.74
C MET A 200 11.33 -26.39 -1.86
N GLY A 201 12.10 -25.34 -2.08
CA GLY A 201 13.12 -25.26 -3.13
C GLY A 201 12.61 -24.74 -4.49
N ASP A 202 11.31 -24.59 -4.68
CA ASP A 202 10.78 -24.01 -5.93
C ASP A 202 11.24 -22.57 -6.12
N PRO A 203 11.47 -22.12 -7.36
CA PRO A 203 11.72 -20.71 -7.65
C PRO A 203 10.44 -19.89 -7.45
N VAL A 204 10.54 -18.80 -6.70
CA VAL A 204 9.46 -17.84 -6.49
C VAL A 204 9.90 -16.44 -6.88
N GLU A 205 9.02 -15.68 -7.51
CA GLU A 205 9.21 -14.26 -7.76
C GLU A 205 9.13 -13.49 -6.44
N VAL A 206 10.06 -12.54 -6.24
CA VAL A 206 10.07 -11.68 -5.05
C VAL A 206 10.25 -10.21 -5.42
N LEU A 207 9.58 -9.35 -4.69
CA LEU A 207 9.68 -7.89 -4.76
C LEU A 207 10.42 -7.40 -3.52
N LEU A 208 11.51 -6.67 -3.70
CA LEU A 208 12.27 -6.10 -2.58
C LEU A 208 11.48 -4.96 -1.92
N LEU A 209 11.36 -4.97 -0.60
CA LEU A 209 10.69 -3.88 0.14
C LEU A 209 11.47 -2.58 0.03
N ASP A 210 12.79 -2.59 0.01
CA ASP A 210 13.61 -1.40 -0.21
C ASP A 210 13.34 -0.79 -1.59
N GLY A 211 13.19 -1.61 -2.65
CA GLY A 211 12.78 -1.15 -3.97
C GLY A 211 11.34 -0.65 -4.05
N LEU A 212 10.48 -1.09 -3.12
CA LEU A 212 9.11 -0.61 -2.96
C LEU A 212 9.04 0.64 -2.07
N ALA A 213 10.06 0.89 -1.25
CA ALA A 213 10.15 1.99 -0.31
C ALA A 213 11.06 3.13 -0.80
N ALA A 214 11.99 2.87 -1.70
CA ALA A 214 12.87 3.87 -2.32
C ALA A 214 12.27 4.47 -3.60
N PRO A 215 12.61 5.72 -3.94
CA PRO A 215 12.25 6.34 -5.21
C PRO A 215 12.99 5.71 -6.37
#